data_f5eaa847768800f3806c355ebed706bf
#
_entry.id   f5eaa847768800f3806c355ebed706bf
#
_cell.length_a   1.000
_cell.length_b   1.000
_cell.length_c   1.000
_cell.angle_alpha   90.00
_cell.angle_beta   90.00
_cell.angle_gamma   90.00
#
_symmetry.space_group_name_H-M   'P 1'
#
loop_
_entity.id
_entity.type
_entity.pdbx_description
1 polymer ?
#
loop_
_entity_poly.entity_id
_entity_poly.type
_entity_poly.pdbx_seq_one_letter_code
_entity_poly.pdbx_strand_id
1 'polypeptide(L)'
;LPMSVEIREVTSKKELKKFVKFNIELYKGNPYHVPGLIEEEMMTLDKKKNPAFEVCDAIYFLAYKDGKVVGRIAGMVNRPSNEAWGQKRARFGFVDFIDDDEVVDALFGAVEKWAREQGMEEIHGPMGFTDMDHEGMLIEGFDQIGTMATIYNYPYYPKQVERIGYGK
;
A
#
# COMPACT_ATOMS: atom_id res chain seq x y z
N LEU A 1 -13.79 15.44 -21.49
CA LEU A 1 -12.66 14.50 -21.42
C LEU A 1 -12.74 13.69 -20.13
N PRO A 2 -12.56 12.38 -20.21
CA PRO A 2 -12.49 11.61 -19.01
C PRO A 2 -11.29 12.07 -18.18
N MET A 3 -11.52 12.22 -16.87
CA MET A 3 -10.45 12.63 -15.97
C MET A 3 -9.50 11.47 -15.75
N SER A 4 -8.25 11.68 -16.09
CA SER A 4 -7.22 10.67 -15.92
C SER A 4 -6.69 10.67 -14.48
N VAL A 5 -6.30 9.50 -14.04
CA VAL A 5 -5.64 9.34 -12.74
C VAL A 5 -4.17 9.73 -12.91
N GLU A 6 -3.68 10.58 -12.02
CA GLU A 6 -2.28 10.95 -11.98
C GLU A 6 -1.60 10.22 -10.83
N ILE A 7 -0.48 9.57 -11.12
CA ILE A 7 0.32 8.90 -10.09
C ILE A 7 1.54 9.76 -9.79
N ARG A 8 1.76 10.03 -8.51
CA ARG A 8 2.93 10.79 -8.04
C ARG A 8 3.71 9.98 -7.01
N GLU A 9 5.01 9.96 -7.18
CA GLU A 9 5.90 9.36 -6.19
C GLU A 9 6.01 10.30 -4.98
N VAL A 10 5.93 9.72 -3.79
CA VAL A 10 6.09 10.45 -2.53
C VAL A 10 7.59 10.70 -2.30
N THR A 11 8.01 11.96 -2.34
CA THR A 11 9.42 12.33 -2.21
C THR A 11 9.69 13.33 -1.09
N SER A 12 8.65 13.84 -0.45
CA SER A 12 8.78 14.81 0.63
C SER A 12 8.04 14.34 1.89
N LYS A 13 8.40 14.91 3.03
CA LYS A 13 7.72 14.62 4.29
C LYS A 13 6.26 15.05 4.26
N LYS A 14 5.96 16.16 3.57
CA LYS A 14 4.60 16.65 3.40
C LYS A 14 3.75 15.65 2.61
N GLU A 15 4.30 15.09 1.54
CA GLU A 15 3.62 14.08 0.74
C GLU A 15 3.48 12.77 1.51
N LEU A 16 4.49 12.39 2.29
CA LEU A 16 4.41 11.21 3.14
C LEU A 16 3.29 11.33 4.15
N LYS A 17 3.08 12.52 4.70
CA LYS A 17 1.97 12.76 5.63
C LYS A 17 0.62 12.60 4.93
N LYS A 18 0.49 13.04 3.68
CA LYS A 18 -0.71 12.80 2.88
C LYS A 18 -0.93 11.32 2.65
N PHE A 19 0.13 10.59 2.37
CA PHE A 19 0.10 9.14 2.18
C PHE A 19 -0.43 8.43 3.42
N VAL A 20 0.09 8.76 4.58
CA VAL A 20 -0.33 8.15 5.86
C VAL A 20 -1.77 8.53 6.20
N LYS A 21 -2.13 9.80 6.03
CA LYS A 21 -3.47 10.28 6.37
C LYS A 21 -4.57 9.78 5.46
N PHE A 22 -4.25 9.38 4.25
CA PHE A 22 -5.27 8.91 3.30
C PHE A 22 -6.09 7.75 3.85
N ASN A 23 -5.45 6.80 4.53
CA ASN A 23 -6.17 5.68 5.15
C ASN A 23 -7.23 6.19 6.14
N ILE A 24 -6.86 7.14 6.98
CA ILE A 24 -7.78 7.71 7.98
C ILE A 24 -8.93 8.44 7.30
N GLU A 25 -8.64 9.23 6.29
CA GLU A 25 -9.66 9.99 5.57
C GLU A 25 -10.61 9.08 4.80
N LEU A 26 -10.10 8.04 4.16
CA LEU A 26 -10.92 7.09 3.40
C LEU A 26 -11.92 6.37 4.30
N TYR A 27 -11.52 6.00 5.51
CA TYR A 27 -12.37 5.28 6.45
C TYR A 27 -13.07 6.18 7.45
N LYS A 28 -13.00 7.49 7.26
CA LYS A 28 -13.63 8.45 8.17
C LYS A 28 -15.13 8.18 8.26
N GLY A 29 -15.61 8.04 9.49
CA GLY A 29 -17.03 7.75 9.73
C GLY A 29 -17.37 6.27 9.70
N ASN A 30 -16.45 5.39 9.34
CA ASN A 30 -16.67 3.95 9.39
C ASN A 30 -16.45 3.45 10.82
N PRO A 31 -17.52 2.93 11.50
CA PRO A 31 -17.40 2.54 12.91
C PRO A 31 -16.55 1.29 13.16
N TYR A 32 -16.24 0.54 12.12
CA TYR A 32 -15.47 -0.71 12.24
C TYR A 32 -13.99 -0.54 11.98
N HIS A 33 -13.56 0.65 11.51
CA HIS A 33 -12.16 0.91 11.24
C HIS A 33 -11.47 1.48 12.48
N VAL A 34 -10.33 0.85 12.86
CA VAL A 34 -9.47 1.35 13.93
C VAL A 34 -8.25 1.98 13.25
N PRO A 35 -8.12 3.30 13.25
CA PRO A 35 -6.99 3.95 12.60
C PRO A 35 -5.69 3.69 13.36
N GLY A 36 -4.59 3.55 12.63
CA GLY A 36 -3.26 3.52 13.20
C GLY A 36 -2.84 4.90 13.70
N LEU A 37 -1.78 4.94 14.49
CA LEU A 37 -1.20 6.20 14.93
C LEU A 37 -0.37 6.80 13.80
N ILE A 38 -0.69 8.03 13.42
CA ILE A 38 -0.03 8.72 12.31
C ILE A 38 1.48 8.78 12.52
N GLU A 39 1.92 9.10 13.73
CA GLU A 39 3.34 9.22 14.05
C GLU A 39 4.08 7.90 13.90
N GLU A 40 3.47 6.79 14.31
CA GLU A 40 4.07 5.46 14.16
C GLU A 40 4.22 5.08 12.70
N GLU A 41 3.20 5.33 11.89
CA GLU A 41 3.28 5.05 10.45
C GLU A 41 4.30 5.96 9.75
N MET A 42 4.37 7.23 10.15
CA MET A 42 5.37 8.15 9.63
C MET A 42 6.78 7.65 9.91
N MET A 43 7.03 7.14 11.11
CA MET A 43 8.34 6.58 11.47
C MET A 43 8.64 5.30 10.70
N THR A 44 7.66 4.42 10.58
CA THR A 44 7.82 3.16 9.83
C THR A 44 8.21 3.43 8.37
N LEU A 45 7.61 4.44 7.76
CA LEU A 45 7.80 4.76 6.34
C LEU A 45 8.94 5.78 6.09
N ASP A 46 9.52 6.35 7.14
CA ASP A 46 10.62 7.29 7.00
C ASP A 46 11.91 6.55 6.69
N LYS A 47 12.38 6.69 5.44
CA LYS A 47 13.56 5.98 4.95
C LYS A 47 14.85 6.37 5.67
N LYS A 48 14.87 7.51 6.34
CA LYS A 48 16.04 7.98 7.09
C LYS A 48 16.05 7.46 8.53
N LYS A 49 14.90 7.13 9.08
CA LYS A 49 14.74 6.77 10.49
C LYS A 49 14.53 5.28 10.73
N ASN A 50 13.86 4.59 9.82
CA ASN A 50 13.59 3.16 9.99
C ASN A 50 14.80 2.34 9.53
N PRO A 51 15.43 1.58 10.45
CA PRO A 51 16.62 0.78 10.09
C PRO A 51 16.33 -0.32 9.05
N ALA A 52 15.08 -0.70 8.83
CA ALA A 52 14.74 -1.65 7.77
C ALA A 52 15.19 -1.17 6.38
N PHE A 53 15.31 0.15 6.17
CA PHE A 53 15.74 0.70 4.88
C PHE A 53 17.24 0.52 4.60
N GLU A 54 18.02 0.04 5.55
CA GLU A 54 19.40 -0.34 5.30
C GLU A 54 19.49 -1.57 4.38
N VAL A 55 18.45 -2.42 4.42
CA VAL A 55 18.41 -3.68 3.67
C VAL A 55 17.21 -3.81 2.75
N CYS A 56 16.26 -2.89 2.84
CA CYS A 56 15.07 -2.88 2.00
C CYS A 56 15.01 -1.62 1.15
N ASP A 57 14.47 -1.76 -0.05
CA ASP A 57 14.14 -0.62 -0.91
C ASP A 57 12.63 -0.45 -0.91
N ALA A 58 12.17 0.78 -0.98
CA ALA A 58 10.75 1.06 -1.01
C ALA A 58 10.45 2.29 -1.87
N ILE A 59 9.22 2.32 -2.38
CA ILE A 59 8.68 3.45 -3.10
C ILE A 59 7.22 3.63 -2.66
N TYR A 60 6.78 4.87 -2.56
CA TYR A 60 5.40 5.18 -2.18
C TYR A 60 4.76 6.02 -3.28
N PHE A 61 3.54 5.67 -3.64
CA PHE A 61 2.78 6.37 -4.66
C PHE A 61 1.46 6.87 -4.12
N LEU A 62 1.07 8.05 -4.56
CA LEU A 62 -0.26 8.61 -4.37
C LEU A 62 -0.95 8.69 -5.73
N ALA A 63 -2.23 8.32 -5.78
CA ALA A 63 -3.07 8.51 -6.95
C ALA A 63 -3.93 9.76 -6.74
N TYR A 64 -3.96 10.61 -7.75
CA TYR A 64 -4.76 11.84 -7.73
C TYR A 64 -5.78 11.79 -8.87
N LYS A 65 -6.98 12.25 -8.55
CA LYS A 65 -8.03 12.44 -9.53
C LYS A 65 -8.70 13.76 -9.24
N ASP A 66 -8.71 14.66 -10.22
CA ASP A 66 -9.27 16.00 -10.06
C ASP A 66 -8.67 16.76 -8.86
N GLY A 67 -7.36 16.63 -8.69
CA GLY A 67 -6.63 17.30 -7.61
C GLY A 67 -6.79 16.71 -6.23
N LYS A 68 -7.52 15.61 -6.10
CA LYS A 68 -7.73 14.94 -4.82
C LYS A 68 -6.99 13.62 -4.76
N VAL A 69 -6.46 13.28 -3.58
CA VAL A 69 -5.88 11.96 -3.34
C VAL A 69 -7.00 10.92 -3.32
N VAL A 70 -6.91 9.93 -4.17
CA VAL A 70 -7.91 8.87 -4.30
C VAL A 70 -7.35 7.47 -4.07
N GLY A 71 -6.05 7.36 -3.85
CA GLY A 71 -5.43 6.07 -3.56
C GLY A 71 -3.98 6.22 -3.14
N ARG A 72 -3.47 5.17 -2.53
CA ARG A 72 -2.06 5.06 -2.13
C ARG A 72 -1.60 3.61 -2.27
N ILE A 73 -0.32 3.41 -2.50
CA ILE A 73 0.30 2.09 -2.50
C ILE A 73 1.80 2.23 -2.23
N ALA A 74 2.36 1.26 -1.52
CA ALA A 74 3.80 1.15 -1.34
C ALA A 74 4.31 -0.09 -2.06
N GLY A 75 5.47 0.03 -2.68
CA GLY A 75 6.24 -1.10 -3.19
C GLY A 75 7.49 -1.28 -2.35
N MET A 76 7.90 -2.53 -2.15
CA MET A 76 9.04 -2.86 -1.29
C MET A 76 9.82 -4.04 -1.85
N VAL A 77 11.13 -3.98 -1.69
CA VAL A 77 12.01 -5.12 -1.99
C VAL A 77 12.85 -5.40 -0.75
N ASN A 78 12.70 -6.59 -0.19
CA ASN A 78 13.48 -7.04 0.96
C ASN A 78 14.64 -7.89 0.41
N ARG A 79 15.84 -7.30 0.34
CA ARG A 79 17.00 -7.97 -0.25
C ARG A 79 17.42 -9.22 0.52
N PRO A 80 17.53 -9.19 1.87
CA PRO A 80 17.89 -10.40 2.60
C PRO A 80 16.91 -11.55 2.41
N SER A 81 15.62 -11.26 2.39
CA SER A 81 14.59 -12.28 2.18
C SER A 81 14.71 -12.91 0.80
N ASN A 82 14.90 -12.09 -0.24
CA ASN A 82 15.07 -12.58 -1.60
C ASN A 82 16.29 -13.45 -1.75
N GLU A 83 17.41 -13.04 -1.13
CA GLU A 83 18.65 -13.80 -1.15
C GLU A 83 18.51 -15.12 -0.39
N ALA A 84 17.90 -15.08 0.80
CA ALA A 84 17.73 -16.28 1.63
C ALA A 84 16.87 -17.35 0.97
N TRP A 85 15.84 -16.94 0.23
CA TRP A 85 14.91 -17.85 -0.42
C TRP A 85 15.17 -18.07 -1.90
N GLY A 86 16.22 -17.46 -2.46
CA GLY A 86 16.57 -17.58 -3.87
C GLY A 86 15.47 -17.05 -4.79
N GLN A 87 14.80 -15.97 -4.41
CA GLN A 87 13.67 -15.43 -5.17
C GLN A 87 13.92 -13.98 -5.60
N LYS A 88 13.17 -13.54 -6.61
CA LYS A 88 13.17 -12.15 -7.09
C LYS A 88 11.76 -11.59 -6.92
N ARG A 89 11.42 -11.31 -5.69
CA ARG A 89 10.05 -10.90 -5.30
C ARG A 89 10.02 -9.50 -4.73
N ALA A 90 9.16 -8.66 -5.30
CA ALA A 90 8.77 -7.40 -4.69
C ALA A 90 7.50 -7.62 -3.87
N ARG A 91 7.22 -6.69 -2.98
CA ARG A 91 6.01 -6.70 -2.16
C ARG A 91 5.27 -5.40 -2.36
N PHE A 92 3.94 -5.44 -2.26
CA PHE A 92 3.17 -4.22 -2.14
C PHE A 92 2.48 -4.20 -0.78
N GLY A 93 2.21 -3.02 -0.26
CA GLY A 93 1.53 -2.85 1.02
C GLY A 93 1.04 -1.44 1.19
N PHE A 94 0.51 -1.12 2.37
CA PHE A 94 -0.04 0.20 2.66
C PHE A 94 -0.96 0.68 1.54
N VAL A 95 -1.80 -0.22 1.01
CA VAL A 95 -2.63 0.03 -0.15
C VAL A 95 -4.05 0.38 0.27
N ASP A 96 -4.51 1.53 -0.19
CA ASP A 96 -5.89 1.99 -0.02
C ASP A 96 -6.30 2.72 -1.29
N PHE A 97 -7.55 2.57 -1.68
CA PHE A 97 -8.06 3.20 -2.89
C PHE A 97 -9.59 3.30 -2.84
N ILE A 98 -10.12 4.27 -3.57
CA ILE A 98 -11.57 4.33 -3.80
C ILE A 98 -11.96 3.20 -4.77
N ASP A 99 -13.23 2.83 -4.79
CA ASP A 99 -13.71 1.77 -5.69
C ASP A 99 -13.81 2.28 -7.13
N ASP A 100 -12.66 2.38 -7.78
CA ASP A 100 -12.52 2.92 -9.14
C ASP A 100 -11.45 2.12 -9.86
N ASP A 101 -11.85 1.41 -10.93
CA ASP A 101 -10.96 0.54 -11.68
C ASP A 101 -9.72 1.26 -12.21
N GLU A 102 -9.87 2.49 -12.67
CA GLU A 102 -8.76 3.28 -13.20
C GLU A 102 -7.72 3.60 -12.13
N VAL A 103 -8.18 3.92 -10.92
CA VAL A 103 -7.31 4.20 -9.77
C VAL A 103 -6.51 2.95 -9.41
N VAL A 104 -7.18 1.80 -9.31
CA VAL A 104 -6.54 0.53 -8.97
C VAL A 104 -5.51 0.14 -10.03
N ASP A 105 -5.88 0.22 -11.30
CA ASP A 105 -4.98 -0.12 -12.41
C ASP A 105 -3.73 0.77 -12.39
N ALA A 106 -3.91 2.07 -12.14
CA ALA A 106 -2.81 3.02 -12.12
C ALA A 106 -1.85 2.78 -10.95
N LEU A 107 -2.38 2.52 -9.75
CA LEU A 107 -1.57 2.26 -8.57
C LEU A 107 -0.74 0.98 -8.72
N PHE A 108 -1.39 -0.12 -9.05
CA PHE A 108 -0.71 -1.41 -9.19
C PHE A 108 0.24 -1.40 -10.39
N GLY A 109 -0.14 -0.74 -11.48
CA GLY A 109 0.73 -0.57 -12.64
C GLY A 109 2.03 0.17 -12.29
N ALA A 110 1.95 1.20 -11.45
CA ALA A 110 3.12 1.96 -11.01
C ALA A 110 4.08 1.10 -10.19
N VAL A 111 3.55 0.30 -9.25
CA VAL A 111 4.37 -0.59 -8.43
C VAL A 111 4.97 -1.71 -9.27
N GLU A 112 4.20 -2.29 -10.18
CA GLU A 112 4.70 -3.34 -11.08
C GLU A 112 5.84 -2.85 -11.95
N LYS A 113 5.72 -1.64 -12.49
CA LYS A 113 6.77 -1.02 -13.28
C LYS A 113 8.03 -0.84 -12.46
N TRP A 114 7.90 -0.29 -11.26
CA TRP A 114 9.03 -0.11 -10.35
C TRP A 114 9.69 -1.45 -10.01
N ALA A 115 8.87 -2.48 -9.73
CA ALA A 115 9.39 -3.82 -9.40
C ALA A 115 10.23 -4.39 -10.56
N ARG A 116 9.75 -4.23 -11.79
CA ARG A 116 10.52 -4.66 -12.97
C ARG A 116 11.83 -3.89 -13.10
N GLU A 117 11.82 -2.60 -12.82
CA GLU A 117 13.02 -1.77 -12.84
C GLU A 117 14.04 -2.20 -11.78
N GLN A 118 13.57 -2.79 -10.67
CA GLN A 118 14.41 -3.35 -9.63
C GLN A 118 14.85 -4.79 -9.95
N GLY A 119 14.49 -5.32 -11.11
CA GLY A 119 14.85 -6.68 -11.49
C GLY A 119 14.00 -7.77 -10.87
N MET A 120 12.85 -7.44 -10.32
CA MET A 120 11.96 -8.42 -9.70
C MET A 120 11.10 -9.10 -10.75
N GLU A 121 10.75 -10.37 -10.48
CA GLU A 121 9.94 -11.20 -11.37
C GLU A 121 8.55 -11.47 -10.81
N GLU A 122 8.36 -11.28 -9.51
CA GLU A 122 7.09 -11.51 -8.83
C GLU A 122 6.72 -10.33 -7.97
N ILE A 123 5.42 -10.15 -7.72
CA ILE A 123 4.91 -9.18 -6.77
C ILE A 123 3.92 -9.89 -5.84
N HIS A 124 4.01 -9.59 -4.55
CA HIS A 124 3.27 -10.26 -3.50
C HIS A 124 2.74 -9.22 -2.51
N GLY A 125 1.59 -9.46 -1.94
CA GLY A 125 1.04 -8.56 -0.92
C GLY A 125 -0.44 -8.78 -0.68
N PRO A 126 -1.05 -7.91 0.13
CA PRO A 126 -0.41 -6.79 0.82
C PRO A 126 0.43 -7.25 2.02
N MET A 127 1.65 -6.70 2.12
CA MET A 127 2.60 -7.03 3.18
C MET A 127 3.36 -5.78 3.61
N GLY A 128 3.88 -5.80 4.84
CA GLY A 128 4.77 -4.77 5.33
C GLY A 128 6.24 -5.20 5.29
N PHE A 129 7.09 -4.53 6.07
CA PHE A 129 8.52 -4.82 6.13
C PHE A 129 8.83 -6.05 6.99
N THR A 130 8.03 -6.27 8.02
CA THR A 130 8.22 -7.35 8.99
C THR A 130 6.87 -8.02 9.28
N ASP A 131 6.91 -9.13 10.02
CA ASP A 131 5.70 -9.82 10.44
C ASP A 131 4.84 -8.98 11.41
N MET A 132 5.39 -7.90 11.95
CA MET A 132 4.67 -6.99 12.83
C MET A 132 3.89 -5.93 12.06
N ASP A 133 4.14 -5.76 10.76
CA ASP A 133 3.42 -4.83 9.89
C ASP A 133 2.08 -5.42 9.46
N HIS A 134 1.21 -4.57 8.95
CA HIS A 134 -0.09 -5.00 8.44
C HIS A 134 0.07 -5.91 7.24
N GLU A 135 -0.49 -7.10 7.31
CA GLU A 135 -0.42 -8.10 6.25
C GLU A 135 -1.82 -8.59 5.86
N GLY A 136 -1.98 -8.91 4.60
CA GLY A 136 -3.22 -9.47 4.07
C GLY A 136 -4.35 -8.47 3.89
N MET A 137 -5.42 -8.95 3.31
CA MET A 137 -6.67 -8.20 3.19
C MET A 137 -7.77 -8.90 3.93
N LEU A 138 -8.62 -8.12 4.59
CA LEU A 138 -9.80 -8.66 5.26
C LEU A 138 -10.81 -9.12 4.21
N ILE A 139 -11.17 -10.39 4.24
CA ILE A 139 -12.17 -10.98 3.33
C ILE A 139 -13.44 -11.39 4.05
N GLU A 140 -13.43 -11.41 5.37
CA GLU A 140 -14.58 -11.70 6.24
C GLU A 140 -14.57 -10.76 7.44
N GLY A 141 -15.70 -10.62 8.11
CA GLY A 141 -15.80 -9.82 9.32
C GLY A 141 -15.78 -8.32 9.11
N PHE A 142 -16.24 -7.85 7.97
CA PHE A 142 -16.29 -6.42 7.65
C PHE A 142 -17.15 -5.60 8.61
N ASP A 143 -18.09 -6.25 9.29
CA ASP A 143 -19.02 -5.62 10.25
C ASP A 143 -18.51 -5.66 11.68
N GLN A 144 -17.29 -6.14 11.92
CA GLN A 144 -16.67 -6.20 13.23
C GLN A 144 -15.67 -5.07 13.40
N ILE A 145 -15.58 -4.53 14.62
CA ILE A 145 -14.59 -3.50 14.92
C ILE A 145 -13.20 -4.13 14.90
N GLY A 146 -12.33 -3.57 14.09
CA GLY A 146 -10.95 -4.04 14.00
C GLY A 146 -10.15 -3.69 15.25
N THR A 147 -9.09 -4.45 15.49
CA THR A 147 -8.11 -4.18 16.53
C THR A 147 -6.82 -3.67 15.89
N MET A 148 -5.86 -3.25 16.70
CA MET A 148 -4.57 -2.79 16.18
C MET A 148 -3.80 -3.88 15.42
N ALA A 149 -4.09 -5.15 15.72
CA ALA A 149 -3.45 -6.27 15.05
C ALA A 149 -4.25 -6.78 13.85
N THR A 150 -5.42 -6.22 13.60
CA THR A 150 -6.33 -6.64 12.53
C THR A 150 -6.37 -5.59 11.43
N ILE A 151 -6.21 -6.03 10.19
CA ILE A 151 -6.34 -5.14 9.03
C ILE A 151 -7.81 -5.08 8.63
N TYR A 152 -8.34 -3.86 8.57
CA TYR A 152 -9.68 -3.62 8.04
C TYR A 152 -9.58 -2.94 6.68
N ASN A 153 -10.38 -3.41 5.72
CA ASN A 153 -10.49 -2.77 4.41
C ASN A 153 -11.93 -2.89 3.92
N TYR A 154 -12.32 -2.05 2.98
CA TYR A 154 -13.64 -2.13 2.36
C TYR A 154 -13.80 -3.43 1.58
N PRO A 155 -15.04 -3.97 1.46
CA PRO A 155 -15.29 -5.24 0.74
C PRO A 155 -14.85 -5.23 -0.71
N TYR A 156 -14.75 -4.07 -1.37
CA TYR A 156 -14.33 -4.00 -2.77
C TYR A 156 -12.84 -4.26 -3.00
N TYR A 157 -12.00 -4.18 -1.94
CA TYR A 157 -10.55 -4.38 -2.07
C TYR A 157 -10.18 -5.75 -2.66
N PRO A 158 -10.62 -6.88 -2.09
CA PRO A 158 -10.29 -8.18 -2.66
C PRO A 158 -10.82 -8.35 -4.07
N LYS A 159 -12.02 -7.82 -4.37
CA LYS A 159 -12.61 -7.91 -5.69
C LYS A 159 -11.77 -7.18 -6.74
N GLN A 160 -11.28 -5.98 -6.40
CA GLN A 160 -10.44 -5.21 -7.30
C GLN A 160 -9.08 -5.89 -7.52
N VAL A 161 -8.49 -6.42 -6.46
CA VAL A 161 -7.19 -7.10 -6.56
C VAL A 161 -7.30 -8.37 -7.40
N GLU A 162 -8.38 -9.13 -7.27
CA GLU A 162 -8.63 -10.30 -8.11
C GLU A 162 -8.85 -9.91 -9.58
N ARG A 163 -9.59 -8.82 -9.82
CA ARG A 163 -9.86 -8.32 -11.16
C ARG A 163 -8.59 -8.04 -11.96
N ILE A 164 -7.57 -7.48 -11.31
CA ILE A 164 -6.30 -7.17 -11.97
C ILE A 164 -5.35 -8.36 -12.06
N GLY A 165 -5.79 -9.56 -11.64
CA GLY A 165 -5.06 -10.79 -11.85
C GLY A 165 -4.24 -11.31 -10.67
N TYR A 166 -4.40 -10.73 -9.49
CA TYR A 166 -3.70 -11.21 -8.29
C TYR A 166 -4.44 -12.39 -7.68
N GLY A 167 -3.73 -13.48 -7.42
CA GLY A 167 -4.26 -14.63 -6.70
C GLY A 167 -4.32 -14.39 -5.20
N LYS A 168 -5.09 -15.21 -4.53
CA LYS A 168 -5.18 -15.18 -3.06
C LYS A 168 -3.93 -15.79 -2.41
#